data_627fcb0f08a27aaae108b68ff1d6b445
#
_entry.id   627fcb0f08a27aaae108b68ff1d6b445
#
_cell.length_a   1.000
_cell.length_b   1.000
_cell.length_c   1.000
_cell.angle_alpha   90.00
_cell.angle_beta   90.00
_cell.angle_gamma   90.00
#
_symmetry.space_group_name_H-M   'P 1'
#
loop_
_entity.id
_entity.type
_entity.pdbx_description
1 polymer ?
#
loop_
_entity_poly.entity_id
_entity_poly.type
_entity_poly.pdbx_seq_one_letter_code
_entity_poly.pdbx_strand_id
1 'polypeptide(L)'
;MIFWLSYFTFNVIRWGSYFNDYWYSIKSNLVEFPIHIIVVYINVYYLIPKFILRKKYWTYLGYLALILILVYLVRTGLNYLLVTKDIWPEAEDSGKFLELNHVIAVVLGELYVVGFVTAIKLVIDWAIEKRKNEKLAKLQLSTELKYLRTQIQPHFFFNTLNNLYALTLKKSKNAPRLVLKLSEMMQYVLYEVNNSKADLLLEINHINNYIDIEQLRFKDRI
;
A
#
# COMPACT_ATOMS: atom_id res chain seq x y z
N MET A 1 -7.09 -20.33 0.51
CA MET A 1 -7.71 -21.67 0.62
C MET A 1 -9.09 -21.64 1.28
N ILE A 2 -9.25 -21.09 2.48
CA ILE A 2 -10.54 -21.03 3.22
C ILE A 2 -11.68 -20.46 2.37
N PHE A 3 -11.47 -19.35 1.67
CA PHE A 3 -12.48 -18.73 0.81
C PHE A 3 -13.03 -19.71 -0.25
N TRP A 4 -12.17 -20.38 -1.01
CA TRP A 4 -12.58 -21.28 -2.06
C TRP A 4 -13.35 -22.49 -1.52
N LEU A 5 -12.92 -23.01 -0.37
CA LEU A 5 -13.61 -24.13 0.28
C LEU A 5 -15.01 -23.72 0.78
N SER A 6 -15.12 -22.54 1.40
CA SER A 6 -16.40 -22.01 1.85
C SER A 6 -17.34 -21.72 0.68
N TYR A 7 -16.81 -21.15 -0.40
CA TYR A 7 -17.58 -20.84 -1.59
C TYR A 7 -18.04 -22.11 -2.32
N PHE A 8 -17.18 -23.13 -2.43
CA PHE A 8 -17.56 -24.45 -2.95
C PHE A 8 -18.70 -25.06 -2.14
N THR A 9 -18.54 -25.16 -0.83
CA THR A 9 -19.56 -25.73 0.06
C THR A 9 -20.89 -25.00 -0.05
N PHE A 10 -20.84 -23.66 -0.08
CA PHE A 10 -22.04 -22.83 -0.25
C PHE A 10 -22.75 -23.13 -1.59
N ASN A 11 -22.02 -23.22 -2.69
CA ASN A 11 -22.61 -23.53 -3.99
C ASN A 11 -23.19 -24.93 -4.05
N VAL A 12 -22.50 -25.94 -3.51
CA VAL A 12 -23.01 -27.31 -3.45
C VAL A 12 -24.34 -27.39 -2.67
N ILE A 13 -24.41 -26.71 -1.51
CA ILE A 13 -25.64 -26.69 -0.71
C ILE A 13 -26.74 -25.93 -1.44
N ARG A 14 -26.43 -24.74 -1.98
CA ARG A 14 -27.41 -23.89 -2.67
C ARG A 14 -28.05 -24.62 -3.87
N TRP A 15 -27.22 -25.13 -4.76
CA TRP A 15 -27.72 -25.80 -5.98
C TRP A 15 -28.27 -27.19 -5.71
N GLY A 16 -27.68 -27.93 -4.76
CA GLY A 16 -28.23 -29.22 -4.32
C GLY A 16 -29.61 -29.08 -3.70
N SER A 17 -29.86 -28.03 -2.93
CA SER A 17 -31.19 -27.73 -2.40
C SER A 17 -32.17 -27.26 -3.45
N TYR A 18 -31.72 -26.43 -4.42
CA TYR A 18 -32.56 -25.90 -5.48
C TYR A 18 -33.07 -27.01 -6.45
N PHE A 19 -32.16 -27.90 -6.87
CA PHE A 19 -32.51 -29.03 -7.79
C PHE A 19 -32.96 -30.31 -7.08
N ASN A 20 -32.90 -30.30 -5.75
CA ASN A 20 -33.15 -31.49 -4.93
C ASN A 20 -32.23 -32.67 -5.31
N ASP A 21 -31.04 -32.37 -5.85
CA ASP A 21 -30.02 -33.36 -6.25
C ASP A 21 -28.62 -32.85 -5.84
N TYR A 22 -28.19 -33.28 -4.66
CA TYR A 22 -26.87 -32.93 -4.15
C TYR A 22 -25.73 -33.62 -4.90
N TRP A 23 -26.01 -34.81 -5.45
CA TRP A 23 -24.97 -35.55 -6.17
C TRP A 23 -24.62 -34.88 -7.51
N TYR A 24 -25.63 -34.42 -8.24
CA TYR A 24 -25.47 -33.59 -9.43
C TYR A 24 -24.72 -32.30 -9.09
N SER A 25 -25.14 -31.61 -8.04
CA SER A 25 -24.52 -30.35 -7.60
C SER A 25 -23.02 -30.51 -7.27
N ILE A 26 -22.63 -31.60 -6.57
CA ILE A 26 -21.22 -31.90 -6.28
C ILE A 26 -20.42 -32.08 -7.57
N LYS A 27 -20.92 -32.92 -8.50
CA LYS A 27 -20.21 -33.19 -9.76
C LYS A 27 -20.04 -31.93 -10.60
N SER A 28 -21.09 -31.14 -10.79
CA SER A 28 -21.05 -29.89 -11.53
C SER A 28 -20.06 -28.90 -10.93
N ASN A 29 -20.13 -28.68 -9.61
CA ASN A 29 -19.20 -27.82 -8.93
C ASN A 29 -17.74 -28.33 -8.98
N LEU A 30 -17.48 -29.64 -8.96
CA LEU A 30 -16.13 -30.18 -9.12
C LEU A 30 -15.52 -29.87 -10.50
N VAL A 31 -16.35 -29.73 -11.53
CA VAL A 31 -15.90 -29.29 -12.87
C VAL A 31 -15.72 -27.79 -12.93
N GLU A 32 -16.62 -27.00 -12.34
CA GLU A 32 -16.63 -25.55 -12.44
C GLU A 32 -15.56 -24.85 -11.60
N PHE A 33 -15.35 -25.31 -10.36
CA PHE A 33 -14.44 -24.64 -9.42
C PHE A 33 -12.99 -24.56 -9.88
N PRO A 34 -12.36 -25.61 -10.44
CA PRO A 34 -11.03 -25.48 -11.01
C PRO A 34 -10.95 -24.41 -12.09
N ILE A 35 -12.00 -24.28 -12.92
CA ILE A 35 -12.08 -23.28 -13.99
C ILE A 35 -12.12 -21.88 -13.37
N HIS A 36 -13.04 -21.64 -12.41
CA HIS A 36 -13.14 -20.36 -11.68
C HIS A 36 -11.80 -19.96 -11.05
N ILE A 37 -11.15 -20.89 -10.35
CA ILE A 37 -9.86 -20.64 -9.71
C ILE A 37 -8.83 -20.20 -10.76
N ILE A 38 -8.66 -20.97 -11.84
CA ILE A 38 -7.69 -20.67 -12.89
C ILE A 38 -7.95 -19.29 -13.50
N VAL A 39 -9.19 -18.98 -13.86
CA VAL A 39 -9.56 -17.70 -14.49
C VAL A 39 -9.33 -16.53 -13.56
N VAL A 40 -9.73 -16.64 -12.30
CA VAL A 40 -9.50 -15.61 -11.29
C VAL A 40 -7.99 -15.36 -11.11
N TYR A 41 -7.18 -16.41 -11.00
CA TYR A 41 -5.73 -16.25 -10.84
C TYR A 41 -5.07 -15.64 -12.07
N ILE A 42 -5.48 -16.05 -13.29
CA ILE A 42 -5.02 -15.42 -14.54
C ILE A 42 -5.42 -13.93 -14.55
N ASN A 43 -6.65 -13.60 -14.18
CA ASN A 43 -7.10 -12.22 -14.15
C ASN A 43 -6.29 -11.38 -13.17
N VAL A 44 -6.18 -11.83 -11.91
CA VAL A 44 -5.56 -11.06 -10.82
C VAL A 44 -4.04 -10.93 -10.98
N TYR A 45 -3.35 -12.01 -11.34
CA TYR A 45 -1.88 -12.03 -11.35
C TYR A 45 -1.26 -11.75 -12.72
N TYR A 46 -2.03 -11.86 -13.81
CA TYR A 46 -1.51 -11.64 -15.15
C TYR A 46 -2.21 -10.49 -15.88
N LEU A 47 -3.54 -10.55 -16.06
CA LEU A 47 -4.24 -9.53 -16.87
C LEU A 47 -4.22 -8.14 -16.20
N ILE A 48 -4.58 -8.05 -14.92
CA ILE A 48 -4.64 -6.77 -14.22
C ILE A 48 -3.26 -6.09 -14.20
N PRO A 49 -2.16 -6.73 -13.74
CA PRO A 49 -0.85 -6.09 -13.69
C PRO A 49 -0.31 -5.73 -15.08
N LYS A 50 -0.57 -6.56 -16.08
CA LYS A 50 0.00 -6.38 -17.42
C LYS A 50 -0.74 -5.34 -18.25
N PHE A 51 -2.06 -5.22 -18.07
CA PHE A 51 -2.90 -4.39 -18.94
C PHE A 51 -3.59 -3.25 -18.19
N ILE A 52 -4.26 -3.49 -17.06
CA ILE A 52 -5.00 -2.44 -16.33
C ILE A 52 -4.02 -1.44 -15.72
N LEU A 53 -3.02 -1.88 -14.99
CA LEU A 53 -2.03 -0.98 -14.38
C LEU A 53 -1.19 -0.23 -15.42
N ARG A 54 -1.12 -0.72 -16.65
CA ARG A 54 -0.45 -0.06 -17.79
C ARG A 54 -1.42 0.76 -18.67
N LYS A 55 -2.67 0.97 -18.19
CA LYS A 55 -3.71 1.74 -18.90
C LYS A 55 -4.09 1.19 -20.29
N LYS A 56 -3.88 -0.10 -20.54
CA LYS A 56 -4.22 -0.79 -21.80
C LYS A 56 -5.58 -1.46 -21.70
N TYR A 57 -6.64 -0.70 -21.45
CA TYR A 57 -7.98 -1.21 -21.12
C TYR A 57 -8.61 -2.04 -22.25
N TRP A 58 -8.50 -1.60 -23.51
CA TRP A 58 -9.04 -2.32 -24.66
C TRP A 58 -8.41 -3.69 -24.86
N THR A 59 -7.09 -3.78 -24.65
CA THR A 59 -6.38 -5.05 -24.72
C THR A 59 -6.80 -5.99 -23.58
N TYR A 60 -7.03 -5.45 -22.37
CA TYR A 60 -7.57 -6.20 -21.25
C TYR A 60 -8.95 -6.78 -21.59
N LEU A 61 -9.87 -5.96 -22.10
CA LEU A 61 -11.22 -6.39 -22.49
C LEU A 61 -11.18 -7.49 -23.57
N GLY A 62 -10.28 -7.37 -24.56
CA GLY A 62 -10.11 -8.38 -25.60
C GLY A 62 -9.66 -9.73 -25.05
N TYR A 63 -8.65 -9.74 -24.16
CA TYR A 63 -8.20 -11.00 -23.52
C TYR A 63 -9.24 -11.57 -22.57
N LEU A 64 -9.95 -10.72 -21.80
CA LEU A 64 -11.02 -11.17 -20.93
C LEU A 64 -12.15 -11.83 -21.73
N ALA A 65 -12.59 -11.21 -22.83
CA ALA A 65 -13.60 -11.80 -23.71
C ALA A 65 -13.16 -13.14 -24.29
N LEU A 66 -11.91 -13.24 -24.72
CA LEU A 66 -11.35 -14.51 -25.24
C LEU A 66 -11.34 -15.60 -24.17
N ILE A 67 -10.97 -15.26 -22.93
CA ILE A 67 -11.00 -16.20 -21.79
C ILE A 67 -12.43 -16.65 -21.50
N LEU A 68 -13.41 -15.74 -21.50
CA LEU A 68 -14.81 -16.08 -21.25
C LEU A 68 -15.38 -17.01 -22.31
N ILE A 69 -15.02 -16.82 -23.57
CA ILE A 69 -15.39 -17.74 -24.66
C ILE A 69 -14.77 -19.12 -24.41
N LEU A 70 -13.49 -19.17 -24.08
CA LEU A 70 -12.80 -20.44 -23.78
C LEU A 70 -13.44 -21.15 -22.58
N VAL A 71 -13.73 -20.41 -21.51
CA VAL A 71 -14.41 -20.92 -20.31
C VAL A 71 -15.75 -21.53 -20.66
N TYR A 72 -16.55 -20.83 -21.46
CA TYR A 72 -17.84 -21.33 -21.90
C TYR A 72 -17.71 -22.67 -22.61
N LEU A 73 -16.80 -22.77 -23.57
CA LEU A 73 -16.57 -24.00 -24.34
C LEU A 73 -16.08 -25.14 -23.45
N VAL A 74 -15.10 -24.90 -22.62
CA VAL A 74 -14.48 -25.89 -21.72
C VAL A 74 -15.49 -26.37 -20.68
N ARG A 75 -16.16 -25.43 -19.97
CA ARG A 75 -17.15 -25.74 -18.94
C ARG A 75 -18.31 -26.59 -19.51
N THR A 76 -18.94 -26.11 -20.59
CA THR A 76 -20.07 -26.80 -21.21
C THR A 76 -19.65 -28.15 -21.75
N GLY A 77 -18.48 -28.25 -22.39
CA GLY A 77 -17.95 -29.52 -22.89
C GLY A 77 -17.63 -30.51 -21.78
N LEU A 78 -17.02 -30.09 -20.69
CA LEU A 78 -16.71 -30.95 -19.54
C LEU A 78 -17.98 -31.37 -18.79
N ASN A 79 -18.96 -30.48 -18.61
CA ASN A 79 -20.26 -30.87 -18.03
C ASN A 79 -20.97 -31.91 -18.88
N TYR A 80 -21.00 -31.74 -20.19
CA TYR A 80 -21.60 -32.73 -21.11
C TYR A 80 -20.92 -34.10 -21.04
N LEU A 81 -19.60 -34.13 -20.91
CA LEU A 81 -18.83 -35.38 -20.89
C LEU A 81 -18.85 -36.07 -19.52
N LEU A 82 -18.78 -35.30 -18.42
CA LEU A 82 -18.52 -35.84 -17.07
C LEU A 82 -19.74 -35.86 -16.15
N VAL A 83 -20.70 -34.96 -16.36
CA VAL A 83 -21.80 -34.73 -15.41
C VAL A 83 -23.13 -35.24 -16.00
N THR A 84 -23.55 -34.68 -17.13
CA THR A 84 -24.83 -35.00 -17.76
C THR A 84 -24.77 -34.78 -19.28
N LYS A 85 -25.56 -35.54 -20.01
CA LYS A 85 -25.69 -35.37 -21.47
C LYS A 85 -26.59 -34.23 -21.88
N ASP A 86 -27.22 -33.55 -20.93
CA ASP A 86 -27.96 -32.32 -21.17
C ASP A 86 -27.01 -31.13 -21.08
N ILE A 87 -27.12 -30.22 -22.05
CA ILE A 87 -26.27 -29.02 -22.11
C ILE A 87 -26.67 -28.02 -21.05
N TRP A 88 -27.94 -27.91 -20.75
CA TRP A 88 -28.54 -27.05 -19.74
C TRP A 88 -29.62 -27.77 -18.96
N PRO A 89 -29.24 -28.67 -18.02
CA PRO A 89 -30.20 -29.44 -17.24
C PRO A 89 -31.16 -28.61 -16.37
N GLU A 90 -30.88 -27.36 -16.24
CA GLU A 90 -31.63 -26.36 -15.45
C GLU A 90 -32.78 -25.74 -16.25
N ALA A 91 -32.81 -25.94 -17.57
CA ALA A 91 -33.87 -25.47 -18.44
C ALA A 91 -34.96 -26.57 -18.63
N GLU A 92 -36.22 -26.16 -18.83
CA GLU A 92 -37.32 -27.06 -19.09
C GLU A 92 -37.15 -27.87 -20.41
N ASP A 93 -36.44 -27.28 -21.39
CA ASP A 93 -36.07 -27.95 -22.64
C ASP A 93 -34.56 -28.17 -22.72
N SER A 94 -34.13 -29.32 -23.23
CA SER A 94 -32.71 -29.62 -23.49
C SER A 94 -32.12 -28.60 -24.46
N GLY A 95 -31.35 -27.64 -23.90
CA GLY A 95 -30.84 -26.49 -24.64
C GLY A 95 -29.83 -26.88 -25.72
N LYS A 96 -29.74 -26.10 -26.79
CA LYS A 96 -28.70 -26.22 -27.80
C LYS A 96 -27.36 -25.68 -27.24
N PHE A 97 -26.22 -26.25 -27.69
CA PHE A 97 -24.88 -25.88 -27.23
C PHE A 97 -24.56 -24.37 -27.29
N LEU A 98 -25.16 -23.63 -28.21
CA LEU A 98 -25.02 -22.19 -28.37
C LEU A 98 -26.34 -21.44 -28.11
N GLU A 99 -27.12 -21.88 -27.16
CA GLU A 99 -28.31 -21.15 -26.77
C GLU A 99 -27.93 -19.86 -26.07
N LEU A 100 -28.44 -18.71 -26.52
CA LEU A 100 -28.08 -17.38 -26.06
C LEU A 100 -28.26 -17.23 -24.55
N ASN A 101 -29.36 -17.73 -24.00
CA ASN A 101 -29.68 -17.64 -22.57
C ASN A 101 -28.64 -18.41 -21.72
N HIS A 102 -28.26 -19.60 -22.19
CA HIS A 102 -27.22 -20.42 -21.53
C HIS A 102 -25.84 -19.72 -21.58
N VAL A 103 -25.46 -19.22 -22.76
CA VAL A 103 -24.20 -18.42 -22.90
C VAL A 103 -24.20 -17.24 -21.92
N ILE A 104 -25.29 -16.46 -21.88
CA ILE A 104 -25.42 -15.33 -20.97
C ILE A 104 -25.31 -15.78 -19.51
N ALA A 105 -25.99 -16.82 -19.10
CA ALA A 105 -26.00 -17.33 -17.73
C ALA A 105 -24.58 -17.75 -17.29
N VAL A 106 -23.87 -18.52 -18.12
CA VAL A 106 -22.49 -18.97 -17.85
C VAL A 106 -21.52 -17.79 -17.78
N VAL A 107 -21.58 -16.89 -18.77
CA VAL A 107 -20.68 -15.72 -18.84
C VAL A 107 -20.92 -14.77 -17.69
N LEU A 108 -22.17 -14.46 -17.34
CA LEU A 108 -22.48 -13.59 -16.19
C LEU A 108 -22.08 -14.24 -14.87
N GLY A 109 -22.28 -15.56 -14.73
CA GLY A 109 -21.82 -16.31 -13.55
C GLY A 109 -20.30 -16.22 -13.37
N GLU A 110 -19.52 -16.40 -14.44
CA GLU A 110 -18.07 -16.28 -14.40
C GLU A 110 -17.61 -14.86 -14.11
N LEU A 111 -18.23 -13.86 -14.76
CA LEU A 111 -17.93 -12.44 -14.49
C LEU A 111 -18.22 -12.07 -13.04
N TYR A 112 -19.28 -12.59 -12.45
CA TYR A 112 -19.60 -12.38 -11.04
C TYR A 112 -18.49 -12.90 -10.14
N VAL A 113 -18.04 -14.14 -10.35
CA VAL A 113 -16.95 -14.75 -9.55
C VAL A 113 -15.65 -13.98 -9.72
N VAL A 114 -15.25 -13.73 -10.96
CA VAL A 114 -14.02 -13.00 -11.28
C VAL A 114 -14.06 -11.59 -10.69
N GLY A 115 -15.17 -10.88 -10.86
CA GLY A 115 -15.35 -9.52 -10.35
C GLY A 115 -15.31 -9.47 -8.82
N PHE A 116 -16.03 -10.37 -8.16
CA PHE A 116 -16.12 -10.42 -6.70
C PHE A 116 -14.75 -10.72 -6.06
N VAL A 117 -14.07 -11.77 -6.52
CA VAL A 117 -12.75 -12.13 -5.96
C VAL A 117 -11.69 -11.07 -6.28
N THR A 118 -11.76 -10.49 -7.48
CA THR A 118 -10.87 -9.37 -7.86
C THR A 118 -11.10 -8.16 -6.96
N ALA A 119 -12.35 -7.80 -6.69
CA ALA A 119 -12.67 -6.68 -5.80
C ALA A 119 -12.12 -6.90 -4.38
N ILE A 120 -12.33 -8.09 -3.81
CA ILE A 120 -11.75 -8.45 -2.49
C ILE A 120 -10.23 -8.30 -2.52
N LYS A 121 -9.57 -8.84 -3.54
CA LYS A 121 -8.10 -8.77 -3.67
C LYS A 121 -7.60 -7.32 -3.76
N LEU A 122 -8.25 -6.50 -4.57
CA LEU A 122 -7.88 -5.07 -4.72
C LEU A 122 -8.06 -4.31 -3.41
N VAL A 123 -9.11 -4.57 -2.63
CA VAL A 123 -9.32 -3.95 -1.31
C VAL A 123 -8.22 -4.36 -0.33
N ILE A 124 -7.84 -5.64 -0.32
CA ILE A 124 -6.76 -6.14 0.53
C ILE A 124 -5.42 -5.49 0.14
N ASP A 125 -5.10 -5.46 -1.16
CA ASP A 125 -3.84 -4.87 -1.66
C ASP A 125 -3.78 -3.37 -1.36
N TRP A 126 -4.88 -2.65 -1.56
CA TRP A 126 -4.99 -1.24 -1.21
C TRP A 126 -4.77 -1.00 0.30
N ALA A 127 -5.36 -1.84 1.17
CA ALA A 127 -5.18 -1.71 2.61
C ALA A 127 -3.71 -1.97 3.04
N ILE A 128 -3.04 -2.94 2.42
CA ILE A 128 -1.62 -3.22 2.65
C ILE A 128 -0.75 -2.05 2.20
N GLU A 129 -0.99 -1.54 0.99
CA GLU A 129 -0.24 -0.40 0.42
C GLU A 129 -0.42 0.87 1.26
N LYS A 130 -1.65 1.15 1.71
CA LYS A 130 -1.95 2.27 2.61
C LYS A 130 -1.13 2.18 3.90
N ARG A 131 -1.14 1.01 4.57
CA ARG A 131 -0.36 0.80 5.80
C ARG A 131 1.15 0.98 5.58
N LYS A 132 1.66 0.51 4.43
CA LYS A 132 3.07 0.69 4.06
C LYS A 132 3.42 2.16 3.90
N ASN A 133 2.58 2.93 3.21
CA ASN A 133 2.79 4.37 2.98
C ASN A 133 2.73 5.16 4.30
N GLU A 134 1.79 4.83 5.21
CA GLU A 134 1.73 5.44 6.55
C GLU A 134 3.00 5.16 7.36
N LYS A 135 3.54 3.92 7.29
CA LYS A 135 4.79 3.57 7.96
C LYS A 135 5.99 4.34 7.39
N LEU A 136 6.06 4.47 6.07
CA LEU A 136 7.12 5.24 5.40
C LEU A 136 7.05 6.72 5.78
N ALA A 137 5.87 7.32 5.79
CA ALA A 137 5.68 8.72 6.20
C ALA A 137 6.13 8.96 7.66
N LYS A 138 5.78 8.04 8.59
CA LYS A 138 6.25 8.12 9.98
C LYS A 138 7.77 8.00 10.09
N LEU A 139 8.38 7.10 9.31
CA LEU A 139 9.83 6.93 9.29
C LEU A 139 10.53 8.18 8.74
N GLN A 140 10.01 8.75 7.66
CA GLN A 140 10.52 9.99 7.07
C GLN A 140 10.48 11.13 8.10
N LEU A 141 9.32 11.35 8.73
CA LEU A 141 9.18 12.39 9.75
C LEU A 141 10.15 12.18 10.92
N SER A 142 10.33 10.95 11.39
CA SER A 142 11.27 10.64 12.47
C SER A 142 12.73 10.90 12.06
N THR A 143 13.07 10.64 10.80
CA THR A 143 14.40 10.90 10.24
C THR A 143 14.65 12.40 10.11
N GLU A 144 13.67 13.17 9.65
CA GLU A 144 13.75 14.64 9.58
C GLU A 144 13.93 15.25 10.96
N LEU A 145 13.14 14.80 11.95
CA LEU A 145 13.30 15.25 13.34
C LEU A 145 14.68 14.90 13.91
N LYS A 146 15.20 13.71 13.60
CA LYS A 146 16.56 13.33 14.01
C LYS A 146 17.61 14.21 13.34
N TYR A 147 17.47 14.48 12.04
CA TYR A 147 18.35 15.37 11.29
C TYR A 147 18.34 16.79 11.87
N LEU A 148 17.16 17.36 12.12
CA LEU A 148 17.03 18.69 12.74
C LEU A 148 17.69 18.74 14.13
N ARG A 149 17.54 17.69 14.95
CA ARG A 149 18.22 17.59 16.26
C ARG A 149 19.74 17.52 16.15
N THR A 150 20.28 16.90 15.09
CA THR A 150 21.74 16.82 14.87
C THR A 150 22.35 18.13 14.36
N GLN A 151 21.56 19.02 13.76
CA GLN A 151 22.02 20.36 13.36
C GLN A 151 22.38 21.25 14.59
N ILE A 152 21.74 20.98 15.73
CA ILE A 152 22.18 21.57 17.01
C ILE A 152 23.41 20.74 17.44
N GLN A 153 24.61 21.26 17.36
CA GLN A 153 25.81 20.60 17.88
C GLN A 153 25.73 20.46 19.43
N PRO A 154 25.28 19.30 19.98
CA PRO A 154 25.02 19.20 21.42
C PRO A 154 26.27 19.45 22.23
N HIS A 155 27.42 19.01 21.73
CA HIS A 155 28.71 19.17 22.37
C HIS A 155 29.13 20.66 22.52
N PHE A 156 28.85 21.50 21.52
CA PHE A 156 29.06 22.92 21.60
C PHE A 156 28.24 23.57 22.74
N PHE A 157 26.95 23.24 22.78
CA PHE A 157 26.05 23.78 23.81
C PHE A 157 26.44 23.34 25.21
N PHE A 158 26.76 22.07 25.41
CA PHE A 158 27.21 21.57 26.71
C PHE A 158 28.49 22.26 27.16
N ASN A 159 29.46 22.45 26.27
CA ASN A 159 30.70 23.11 26.59
C ASN A 159 30.47 24.59 26.92
N THR A 160 29.59 25.29 26.18
CA THR A 160 29.26 26.70 26.45
C THR A 160 28.53 26.83 27.78
N LEU A 161 27.59 25.95 28.11
CA LEU A 161 26.91 25.94 29.41
C LEU A 161 27.88 25.67 30.56
N ASN A 162 28.84 24.76 30.41
CA ASN A 162 29.87 24.51 31.40
C ASN A 162 30.77 25.74 31.62
N ASN A 163 31.11 26.45 30.53
CA ASN A 163 31.85 27.71 30.63
C ASN A 163 31.03 28.79 31.34
N LEU A 164 29.74 28.91 30.99
CA LEU A 164 28.81 29.81 31.66
C LEU A 164 28.75 29.53 33.17
N TYR A 165 28.64 28.28 33.56
CA TYR A 165 28.65 27.86 34.97
C TYR A 165 29.96 28.32 35.66
N ALA A 166 31.10 28.08 35.04
CA ALA A 166 32.40 28.55 35.58
C ALA A 166 32.49 30.08 35.73
N LEU A 167 31.97 30.83 34.73
CA LEU A 167 31.92 32.29 34.78
C LEU A 167 30.96 32.81 35.88
N THR A 168 29.86 32.13 36.14
CA THR A 168 28.90 32.48 37.22
C THR A 168 29.51 32.25 38.59
N LEU A 169 30.22 31.13 38.79
CA LEU A 169 30.95 30.87 40.04
C LEU A 169 32.01 31.92 40.35
N LYS A 170 32.72 32.40 39.30
CA LYS A 170 33.73 33.46 39.39
C LYS A 170 33.10 34.86 39.49
N LYS A 171 31.75 35.02 39.52
CA LYS A 171 31.01 36.27 39.44
C LYS A 171 31.52 37.20 38.30
N SER A 172 31.88 36.61 37.19
CA SER A 172 32.45 37.32 36.03
C SER A 172 31.41 38.20 35.35
N LYS A 173 31.80 39.45 35.01
CA LYS A 173 30.99 40.37 34.20
C LYS A 173 30.68 39.85 32.80
N ASN A 174 31.36 38.79 32.33
CA ASN A 174 31.17 38.16 31.04
C ASN A 174 30.03 37.12 31.04
N ALA A 175 29.55 36.66 32.19
CA ALA A 175 28.49 35.68 32.24
C ALA A 175 27.18 36.13 31.57
N PRO A 176 26.65 37.37 31.82
CA PRO A 176 25.45 37.87 31.13
C PRO A 176 25.65 37.98 29.61
N ARG A 177 26.85 38.41 29.18
CA ARG A 177 27.18 38.53 27.74
C ARG A 177 27.18 37.18 27.06
N LEU A 178 27.71 36.12 27.70
CA LEU A 178 27.70 34.77 27.17
C LEU A 178 26.28 34.21 27.03
N VAL A 179 25.38 34.48 28.00
CA VAL A 179 23.97 34.12 27.94
C VAL A 179 23.29 34.75 26.74
N LEU A 180 23.48 36.05 26.52
CA LEU A 180 22.87 36.77 25.40
C LEU A 180 23.32 36.18 24.05
N LYS A 181 24.65 36.02 23.88
CA LYS A 181 25.21 35.43 22.64
C LYS A 181 24.73 34.02 22.37
N LEU A 182 24.65 33.19 23.41
CA LEU A 182 24.14 31.83 23.29
C LEU A 182 22.63 31.81 22.89
N SER A 183 21.86 32.76 23.46
CA SER A 183 20.43 32.93 23.13
C SER A 183 20.23 33.33 21.65
N GLU A 184 21.00 34.34 21.18
CA GLU A 184 20.96 34.77 19.77
C GLU A 184 21.33 33.63 18.81
N MET A 185 22.37 32.88 19.17
CA MET A 185 22.80 31.74 18.38
C MET A 185 21.75 30.61 18.34
N MET A 186 21.10 30.32 19.47
CA MET A 186 20.00 29.35 19.51
C MET A 186 18.80 29.82 18.69
N GLN A 187 18.45 31.09 18.77
CA GLN A 187 17.35 31.66 17.97
C GLN A 187 17.61 31.48 16.48
N TYR A 188 18.84 31.79 16.03
CA TYR A 188 19.20 31.59 14.63
C TYR A 188 19.06 30.12 14.17
N VAL A 189 19.62 29.19 14.93
CA VAL A 189 19.57 27.72 14.58
C VAL A 189 18.15 27.18 14.59
N LEU A 190 17.27 27.67 15.47
CA LEU A 190 15.90 27.16 15.59
C LEU A 190 14.93 27.74 14.55
N TYR A 191 15.12 29.02 14.16
CA TYR A 191 14.12 29.73 13.36
C TYR A 191 14.61 30.14 11.96
N GLU A 192 15.90 30.41 11.77
CA GLU A 192 16.39 30.99 10.51
C GLU A 192 17.05 29.96 9.57
N VAL A 193 17.67 28.92 10.09
CA VAL A 193 18.41 27.91 9.29
C VAL A 193 17.50 27.17 8.32
N ASN A 194 16.18 27.11 8.56
CA ASN A 194 15.23 26.39 7.74
C ASN A 194 14.69 27.15 6.50
N ASN A 195 15.11 28.42 6.33
CA ASN A 195 14.70 29.20 5.18
C ASN A 195 15.50 28.80 3.93
N SER A 196 14.83 28.62 2.81
CA SER A 196 15.46 28.25 1.52
C SER A 196 16.45 29.30 0.98
N LYS A 197 16.45 30.48 1.59
CA LYS A 197 17.41 31.57 1.33
C LYS A 197 17.81 32.18 2.68
N ALA A 198 19.06 32.04 3.05
CA ALA A 198 19.60 32.68 4.22
C ALA A 198 19.99 34.14 3.88
N ASP A 199 19.72 35.07 4.80
CA ASP A 199 20.25 36.44 4.71
C ASP A 199 21.73 36.41 5.06
N LEU A 200 22.58 36.89 4.16
CA LEU A 200 24.02 36.89 4.33
C LEU A 200 24.44 37.69 5.61
N LEU A 201 23.73 38.74 5.94
CA LEU A 201 24.05 39.55 7.13
C LEU A 201 23.75 38.76 8.43
N LEU A 202 22.67 37.98 8.45
CA LEU A 202 22.33 37.10 9.57
C LEU A 202 23.35 35.97 9.73
N GLU A 203 23.82 35.37 8.61
CA GLU A 203 24.90 34.39 8.65
C GLU A 203 26.20 34.94 9.21
N ILE A 204 26.60 36.12 8.75
CA ILE A 204 27.81 36.78 9.27
C ILE A 204 27.67 37.05 10.77
N ASN A 205 26.52 37.53 11.24
CA ASN A 205 26.27 37.77 12.66
C ASN A 205 26.30 36.46 13.46
N HIS A 206 25.76 35.36 12.91
CA HIS A 206 25.83 34.08 13.56
C HIS A 206 27.27 33.57 13.70
N ILE A 207 28.10 33.69 12.67
CA ILE A 207 29.53 33.37 12.71
C ILE A 207 30.27 34.23 13.74
N ASN A 208 30.00 35.52 13.79
CA ASN A 208 30.61 36.43 14.78
C ASN A 208 30.22 36.03 16.20
N ASN A 209 28.95 35.69 16.44
CA ASN A 209 28.50 35.22 17.75
C ASN A 209 29.19 33.90 18.16
N TYR A 210 29.39 32.98 17.21
CA TYR A 210 30.14 31.75 17.44
C TYR A 210 31.60 32.05 17.86
N ILE A 211 32.28 32.93 17.11
CA ILE A 211 33.67 33.32 17.40
C ILE A 211 33.78 33.99 18.78
N ASP A 212 32.85 34.90 19.10
CA ASP A 212 32.81 35.58 20.40
C ASP A 212 32.66 34.60 21.58
N ILE A 213 31.79 33.59 21.41
CA ILE A 213 31.58 32.52 22.42
C ILE A 213 32.86 31.70 22.60
N GLU A 214 33.51 31.31 21.50
CA GLU A 214 34.77 30.56 21.57
C GLU A 214 35.91 31.40 22.17
N GLN A 215 36.01 32.66 21.84
CA GLN A 215 36.99 33.56 22.46
C GLN A 215 36.78 33.71 23.98
N LEU A 216 35.53 33.81 24.44
CA LEU A 216 35.23 33.85 25.88
C LEU A 216 35.61 32.51 26.57
N ARG A 217 35.55 31.42 25.84
CA ARG A 217 35.90 30.07 26.33
C ARG A 217 37.41 29.85 26.46
N PHE A 218 38.20 30.36 25.51
CA PHE A 218 39.65 30.14 25.45
C PHE A 218 40.50 31.27 26.03
N LYS A 219 39.89 32.38 26.48
CA LYS A 219 40.60 33.57 26.93
C LYS A 219 41.57 33.37 28.11
N ASP A 220 41.44 32.25 28.83
CA ASP A 220 42.35 31.85 29.92
C ASP A 220 43.40 30.81 29.47
N ARG A 221 43.53 30.52 28.17
CA ARG A 221 44.44 29.50 27.60
C ARG A 221 45.41 30.06 26.54
N ILE A 222 45.37 31.37 26.23
CA ILE A 222 46.29 32.04 25.30
C ILE A 222 47.08 33.10 26.03
#